data_9e60212dd7c0cd560f623091686dbab8
#
_entry.id   9e60212dd7c0cd560f623091686dbab8
#
_cell.length_a   1.000
_cell.length_b   1.000
_cell.length_c   1.000
_cell.angle_alpha   90.00
_cell.angle_beta   90.00
_cell.angle_gamma   90.00
#
_symmetry.space_group_name_H-M   'P 1'
#
loop_
_entity.id
_entity.type
_entity.pdbx_description
1 polymer ?
#
loop_
_entity_poly.entity_id
_entity_poly.type
_entity_poly.pdbx_seq_one_letter_code
_entity_poly.pdbx_strand_id
1 'polypeptide(L)'
;MRAWVLGVFLLLLPAVAWAQAVDDARVRCIRRMGHVLDLRIYDARAAAATGIIPQQKVREWLETPQAIRTIARFTNSRFNPEPATNLAGDGVYAAAKFILTNKKPWRELFVGRYVINHTNNIITEDPQAPALGYFGSVGWQGRYLGNAPDGLMLRAAYRVLHNTVGLKLVPSAVNFEGDATAAGRERAECRGCHFDSPYALDKVAQLLPRKVGVGGAAKPQVVAVTPQLILGGLTVRDFEHLVDTLTQGEAFAFRTCRLAFEFAYGRPESGCEAPAFDRCVDAFTSTGLMTDALASYFEDPAYCEAVP
;
A
#
# COMPACT_ATOMS: atom_id res chain seq x y z
N MET A 1 29.19 -60.35 22.02
CA MET A 1 28.00 -59.78 21.35
C MET A 1 27.35 -58.58 22.10
N ARG A 2 28.09 -57.77 22.89
CA ARG A 2 27.54 -56.62 23.60
C ARG A 2 28.04 -55.22 23.14
N ALA A 3 28.99 -55.16 22.20
CA ALA A 3 29.58 -53.89 21.76
C ALA A 3 28.91 -53.25 20.54
N TRP A 4 28.05 -53.97 19.81
CA TRP A 4 27.43 -53.47 18.56
C TRP A 4 26.11 -52.69 18.77
N VAL A 5 25.46 -52.86 19.93
CA VAL A 5 24.16 -52.20 20.19
C VAL A 5 24.32 -50.75 20.57
N LEU A 6 25.41 -50.35 21.22
CA LEU A 6 25.68 -48.97 21.65
C LEU A 6 26.09 -48.08 20.48
N GLY A 7 26.71 -48.59 19.44
CA GLY A 7 27.12 -47.79 18.26
C GLY A 7 25.95 -47.35 17.38
N VAL A 8 24.89 -48.13 17.29
CA VAL A 8 23.72 -47.84 16.47
C VAL A 8 22.83 -46.76 17.16
N PHE A 9 22.80 -46.73 18.49
CA PHE A 9 22.00 -45.76 19.22
C PHE A 9 22.58 -44.32 19.17
N LEU A 10 23.91 -44.19 19.13
CA LEU A 10 24.61 -42.90 19.03
C LEU A 10 24.51 -42.23 17.65
N LEU A 11 24.31 -43.02 16.59
CA LEU A 11 24.15 -42.48 15.23
C LEU A 11 22.72 -42.03 14.90
N LEU A 12 21.72 -42.53 15.63
CA LEU A 12 20.32 -42.15 15.41
C LEU A 12 19.90 -40.85 16.12
N LEU A 13 20.57 -40.51 17.24
CA LEU A 13 20.22 -39.32 18.05
C LEU A 13 20.37 -37.98 17.28
N PRO A 14 21.44 -37.72 16.51
CA PRO A 14 21.53 -36.48 15.75
C PRO A 14 20.49 -36.39 14.63
N ALA A 15 20.15 -37.49 13.96
CA ALA A 15 19.17 -37.48 12.87
C ALA A 15 17.76 -37.11 13.38
N VAL A 16 17.37 -37.59 14.55
CA VAL A 16 16.08 -37.25 15.15
C VAL A 16 16.05 -35.80 15.62
N ALA A 17 17.15 -35.29 16.20
CA ALA A 17 17.24 -33.87 16.61
C ALA A 17 17.17 -32.90 15.43
N TRP A 18 17.81 -33.25 14.30
CA TRP A 18 17.73 -32.42 13.08
C TRP A 18 16.33 -32.44 12.47
N ALA A 19 15.68 -33.60 12.40
CA ALA A 19 14.30 -33.70 11.90
C ALA A 19 13.33 -32.87 12.74
N GLN A 20 13.48 -32.88 14.09
CA GLN A 20 12.64 -32.12 15.00
C GLN A 20 12.89 -30.61 14.88
N ALA A 21 14.13 -30.17 14.71
CA ALA A 21 14.48 -28.76 14.50
C ALA A 21 13.91 -28.21 13.20
N VAL A 22 13.96 -28.98 12.13
CA VAL A 22 13.37 -28.61 10.82
C VAL A 22 11.85 -28.49 10.93
N ASP A 23 11.19 -29.40 11.64
CA ASP A 23 9.75 -29.37 11.87
C ASP A 23 9.33 -28.13 12.67
N ASP A 24 10.07 -27.77 13.72
CA ASP A 24 9.76 -26.58 14.54
C ASP A 24 9.96 -25.27 13.77
N ALA A 25 10.97 -25.17 12.91
CA ALA A 25 11.15 -24.00 12.04
C ALA A 25 9.99 -23.85 11.04
N ARG A 26 9.58 -24.95 10.43
CA ARG A 26 8.43 -24.98 9.51
C ARG A 26 7.13 -24.61 10.21
N VAL A 27 6.89 -25.11 11.41
CA VAL A 27 5.73 -24.78 12.23
C VAL A 27 5.71 -23.29 12.58
N ARG A 28 6.85 -22.71 12.95
CA ARG A 28 6.94 -21.26 13.22
C ARG A 28 6.63 -20.45 11.96
N CYS A 29 7.18 -20.84 10.82
CA CYS A 29 6.93 -20.18 9.54
C CYS A 29 5.43 -20.20 9.15
N ILE A 30 4.79 -21.38 9.24
CA ILE A 30 3.35 -21.53 8.97
C ILE A 30 2.52 -20.63 9.91
N ARG A 31 2.85 -20.58 11.19
CA ARG A 31 2.16 -19.72 12.17
C ARG A 31 2.30 -18.25 11.82
N ARG A 32 3.52 -17.81 11.50
CA ARG A 32 3.79 -16.42 11.14
C ARG A 32 2.99 -16.00 9.93
N MET A 33 3.09 -16.76 8.82
CA MET A 33 2.32 -16.47 7.61
C MET A 33 0.82 -16.54 7.85
N GLY A 34 0.36 -17.56 8.59
CA GLY A 34 -1.03 -17.71 8.96
C GLY A 34 -1.57 -16.52 9.75
N HIS A 35 -0.78 -15.98 10.68
CA HIS A 35 -1.15 -14.80 11.45
C HIS A 35 -1.20 -13.53 10.59
N VAL A 36 -0.17 -13.28 9.79
CA VAL A 36 -0.10 -12.08 8.93
C VAL A 36 -1.22 -12.07 7.89
N LEU A 37 -1.53 -13.24 7.31
CA LEU A 37 -2.56 -13.38 6.27
C LEU A 37 -3.97 -13.65 6.81
N ASP A 38 -4.14 -13.69 8.15
CA ASP A 38 -5.41 -14.03 8.82
C ASP A 38 -5.97 -15.41 8.35
N LEU A 39 -5.08 -16.35 8.07
CA LEU A 39 -5.48 -17.69 7.69
C LEU A 39 -5.91 -18.48 8.92
N ARG A 40 -7.01 -19.21 8.81
CA ARG A 40 -7.50 -20.09 9.87
C ARG A 40 -6.71 -21.41 9.87
N ILE A 41 -5.42 -21.32 10.15
CA ILE A 41 -4.57 -22.51 10.34
C ILE A 41 -4.63 -22.86 11.82
N TYR A 42 -5.62 -23.69 12.19
CA TYR A 42 -5.86 -24.07 13.58
C TYR A 42 -4.74 -24.92 14.18
N ASP A 43 -4.08 -25.74 13.35
CA ASP A 43 -2.96 -26.58 13.78
C ASP A 43 -1.79 -26.50 12.78
N ALA A 44 -0.85 -25.61 13.09
CA ALA A 44 0.35 -25.45 12.26
C ALA A 44 1.28 -26.70 12.33
N ARG A 45 1.22 -27.51 13.43
CA ARG A 45 1.98 -28.74 13.53
C ARG A 45 1.41 -29.81 12.62
N ALA A 46 0.08 -29.97 12.62
CA ALA A 46 -0.60 -30.87 11.70
C ALA A 46 -0.32 -30.47 10.24
N ALA A 47 -0.39 -29.18 9.92
CA ALA A 47 -0.05 -28.68 8.59
C ALA A 47 1.41 -28.97 8.22
N ALA A 48 2.36 -28.75 9.14
CA ALA A 48 3.78 -29.08 8.92
C ALA A 48 4.01 -30.59 8.69
N ALA A 49 3.27 -31.43 9.43
CA ALA A 49 3.35 -32.89 9.30
C ALA A 49 2.86 -33.41 7.94
N THR A 50 2.00 -32.66 7.22
CA THR A 50 1.58 -33.01 5.85
C THR A 50 2.66 -32.70 4.79
N GLY A 51 3.82 -32.21 5.19
CA GLY A 51 4.90 -31.85 4.26
C GLY A 51 4.71 -30.52 3.54
N ILE A 52 3.77 -29.68 3.97
CA ILE A 52 3.58 -28.34 3.40
C ILE A 52 4.85 -27.52 3.55
N ILE A 53 5.34 -27.00 2.44
CA ILE A 53 6.40 -26.00 2.37
C ILE A 53 5.72 -24.63 2.28
N PRO A 54 5.77 -23.80 3.34
CA PRO A 54 4.98 -22.54 3.40
C PRO A 54 5.25 -21.62 2.21
N GLN A 55 6.51 -21.49 1.81
CA GLN A 55 6.90 -20.62 0.69
C GLN A 55 6.26 -21.05 -0.64
N GLN A 56 6.05 -22.36 -0.86
CA GLN A 56 5.38 -22.86 -2.07
C GLN A 56 3.86 -22.64 -2.05
N LYS A 57 3.27 -22.39 -0.88
CA LYS A 57 1.84 -22.16 -0.69
C LYS A 57 1.45 -20.69 -0.63
N VAL A 58 2.42 -19.78 -0.61
CA VAL A 58 2.20 -18.33 -0.47
C VAL A 58 1.18 -17.81 -1.47
N ARG A 59 1.35 -18.11 -2.76
CA ARG A 59 0.48 -17.59 -3.83
C ARG A 59 -0.96 -18.05 -3.64
N GLU A 60 -1.18 -19.30 -3.29
CA GLU A 60 -2.50 -19.84 -2.97
C GLU A 60 -3.10 -19.15 -1.75
N TRP A 61 -2.31 -18.90 -0.71
CA TRP A 61 -2.76 -18.23 0.50
C TRP A 61 -3.10 -16.76 0.29
N LEU A 62 -2.34 -16.04 -0.53
CA LEU A 62 -2.62 -14.64 -0.87
C LEU A 62 -3.94 -14.46 -1.64
N GLU A 63 -4.40 -15.50 -2.34
CA GLU A 63 -5.65 -15.49 -3.09
C GLU A 63 -6.88 -15.84 -2.22
N THR A 64 -6.68 -16.22 -0.96
CA THR A 64 -7.80 -16.54 -0.07
C THR A 64 -8.62 -15.28 0.27
N PRO A 65 -9.95 -15.41 0.44
CA PRO A 65 -10.79 -14.27 0.82
C PRO A 65 -10.35 -13.61 2.14
N GLN A 66 -9.74 -14.38 3.05
CA GLN A 66 -9.20 -13.87 4.31
C GLN A 66 -8.00 -12.96 4.09
N ALA A 67 -6.98 -13.47 3.38
CA ALA A 67 -5.78 -12.68 3.07
C ALA A 67 -6.12 -11.42 2.28
N ILE A 68 -6.99 -11.53 1.25
CA ILE A 68 -7.47 -10.38 0.48
C ILE A 68 -8.10 -9.31 1.40
N ARG A 69 -8.98 -9.71 2.32
CA ARG A 69 -9.58 -8.76 3.27
C ARG A 69 -8.54 -8.12 4.19
N THR A 70 -7.58 -8.88 4.65
CA THR A 70 -6.53 -8.40 5.56
C THR A 70 -5.60 -7.43 4.84
N ILE A 71 -5.16 -7.74 3.63
CA ILE A 71 -4.36 -6.83 2.80
C ILE A 71 -5.13 -5.54 2.49
N ALA A 72 -6.42 -5.65 2.14
CA ALA A 72 -7.24 -4.48 1.85
C ALA A 72 -7.45 -3.58 3.10
N ARG A 73 -7.64 -4.16 4.29
CA ARG A 73 -7.72 -3.41 5.56
C ARG A 73 -6.40 -2.73 5.88
N PHE A 74 -5.29 -3.42 5.72
CA PHE A 74 -3.97 -2.85 5.93
C PHE A 74 -3.73 -1.68 4.97
N THR A 75 -3.99 -1.85 3.67
CA THR A 75 -3.89 -0.77 2.68
C THR A 75 -4.73 0.43 3.08
N ASN A 76 -5.98 0.19 3.50
CA ASN A 76 -6.85 1.26 3.97
C ASN A 76 -6.25 2.01 5.16
N SER A 77 -5.70 1.30 6.14
CA SER A 77 -5.09 1.93 7.32
C SER A 77 -3.86 2.80 6.97
N ARG A 78 -3.13 2.46 5.92
CA ARG A 78 -1.95 3.22 5.46
C ARG A 78 -2.30 4.41 4.59
N PHE A 79 -3.32 4.28 3.75
CA PHE A 79 -3.73 5.34 2.83
C PHE A 79 -4.79 6.28 3.43
N ASN A 80 -5.43 5.86 4.50
CA ASN A 80 -6.46 6.60 5.20
C ASN A 80 -6.13 6.63 6.71
N PRO A 81 -5.46 7.67 7.20
CA PRO A 81 -5.01 7.74 8.61
C PRO A 81 -6.17 7.82 9.62
N GLU A 82 -7.35 8.16 9.16
CA GLU A 82 -8.58 8.20 9.95
C GLU A 82 -9.62 7.30 9.27
N PRO A 83 -9.42 5.96 9.27
CA PRO A 83 -10.38 5.05 8.66
C PRO A 83 -11.73 5.18 9.34
N ALA A 84 -12.81 5.05 8.56
CA ALA A 84 -14.15 5.07 9.12
C ALA A 84 -14.33 3.90 10.11
N THR A 85 -15.13 4.11 11.15
CA THR A 85 -15.47 3.07 12.12
C THR A 85 -16.19 1.89 11.46
N ASN A 86 -16.92 2.17 10.38
CA ASN A 86 -17.42 1.16 9.47
C ASN A 86 -16.67 1.28 8.13
N LEU A 87 -16.21 0.16 7.58
CA LEU A 87 -15.46 0.13 6.32
C LEU A 87 -16.31 0.51 5.09
N ALA A 88 -17.62 0.65 5.25
CA ALA A 88 -18.54 0.99 4.15
C ALA A 88 -18.26 2.39 3.57
N GLY A 89 -17.69 3.30 4.37
CA GLY A 89 -17.31 4.64 3.90
C GLY A 89 -15.93 4.73 3.27
N ASP A 90 -15.14 3.66 3.29
CA ASP A 90 -13.73 3.69 2.91
C ASP A 90 -13.50 3.14 1.49
N GLY A 91 -13.47 4.04 0.51
CA GLY A 91 -13.23 3.69 -0.89
C GLY A 91 -11.91 2.95 -1.14
N VAL A 92 -10.87 3.21 -0.34
CA VAL A 92 -9.58 2.49 -0.41
C VAL A 92 -9.77 1.01 -0.11
N TYR A 93 -10.49 0.66 0.97
CA TYR A 93 -10.76 -0.73 1.32
C TYR A 93 -11.52 -1.45 0.20
N ALA A 94 -12.59 -0.83 -0.29
CA ALA A 94 -13.42 -1.41 -1.34
C ALA A 94 -12.62 -1.64 -2.62
N ALA A 95 -11.86 -0.63 -3.07
CA ALA A 95 -11.05 -0.69 -4.27
C ALA A 95 -9.91 -1.73 -4.15
N ALA A 96 -9.16 -1.72 -3.05
CA ALA A 96 -8.08 -2.69 -2.84
C ALA A 96 -8.63 -4.13 -2.82
N LYS A 97 -9.74 -4.37 -2.12
CA LYS A 97 -10.39 -5.69 -2.11
C LYS A 97 -10.82 -6.12 -3.52
N PHE A 98 -11.44 -5.21 -4.29
CA PHE A 98 -11.89 -5.49 -5.65
C PHE A 98 -10.73 -5.85 -6.58
N ILE A 99 -9.64 -5.07 -6.54
CA ILE A 99 -8.45 -5.28 -7.37
C ILE A 99 -7.78 -6.62 -7.05
N LEU A 100 -7.58 -6.93 -5.77
CA LEU A 100 -6.97 -8.18 -5.34
C LEU A 100 -7.85 -9.40 -5.73
N THR A 101 -9.18 -9.30 -5.53
CA THR A 101 -10.11 -10.38 -5.88
C THR A 101 -10.12 -10.67 -7.39
N ASN A 102 -10.01 -9.63 -8.21
CA ASN A 102 -10.09 -9.75 -9.67
C ASN A 102 -8.70 -9.80 -10.34
N LYS A 103 -7.62 -9.92 -9.55
CA LYS A 103 -6.23 -10.00 -10.04
C LYS A 103 -5.87 -8.87 -11.02
N LYS A 104 -6.35 -7.66 -10.71
CA LYS A 104 -6.08 -6.49 -11.54
C LYS A 104 -4.74 -5.85 -11.19
N PRO A 105 -4.10 -5.13 -12.12
CA PRO A 105 -2.91 -4.34 -11.82
C PRO A 105 -3.14 -3.41 -10.63
N TRP A 106 -2.20 -3.35 -9.69
CA TRP A 106 -2.31 -2.52 -8.48
C TRP A 106 -2.49 -1.03 -8.80
N ARG A 107 -1.95 -0.61 -9.94
CA ARG A 107 -2.14 0.74 -10.47
C ARG A 107 -3.61 1.13 -10.61
N GLU A 108 -4.50 0.18 -10.90
CA GLU A 108 -5.93 0.45 -11.03
C GLU A 108 -6.59 0.91 -9.73
N LEU A 109 -5.95 0.69 -8.57
CA LEU A 109 -6.38 1.29 -7.31
C LEU A 109 -6.50 2.82 -7.42
N PHE A 110 -5.67 3.43 -8.26
CA PHE A 110 -5.51 4.87 -8.41
C PHE A 110 -6.10 5.42 -9.71
N VAL A 111 -6.07 4.64 -10.80
CA VAL A 111 -6.51 5.08 -12.14
C VAL A 111 -7.69 4.30 -12.69
N GLY A 112 -8.22 3.34 -11.95
CA GLY A 112 -9.39 2.57 -12.41
C GLY A 112 -10.62 3.45 -12.58
N ARG A 113 -11.42 3.15 -13.60
CA ARG A 113 -12.69 3.84 -13.85
C ARG A 113 -13.81 3.12 -13.11
N TYR A 114 -14.07 3.54 -11.88
CA TYR A 114 -14.96 2.86 -10.95
C TYR A 114 -16.00 3.80 -10.36
N VAL A 115 -17.20 3.25 -10.16
CA VAL A 115 -18.21 3.80 -9.26
C VAL A 115 -18.21 2.95 -7.99
N ILE A 116 -17.92 3.58 -6.85
CA ILE A 116 -17.88 2.93 -5.54
C ILE A 116 -19.16 3.25 -4.78
N ASN A 117 -19.98 2.24 -4.53
CA ASN A 117 -21.17 2.39 -3.70
C ASN A 117 -20.78 2.31 -2.22
N HIS A 118 -20.95 3.43 -1.52
CA HIS A 118 -20.54 3.58 -0.11
C HIS A 118 -21.44 2.86 0.88
N THR A 119 -22.64 2.46 0.48
CA THR A 119 -23.57 1.76 1.37
C THR A 119 -23.17 0.30 1.56
N ASN A 120 -22.67 -0.34 0.49
CA ASN A 120 -22.42 -1.78 0.48
C ASN A 120 -20.99 -2.15 0.01
N ASN A 121 -20.13 -1.17 -0.28
CA ASN A 121 -18.78 -1.36 -0.81
C ASN A 121 -18.70 -2.13 -2.14
N ILE A 122 -19.78 -2.11 -2.93
CA ILE A 122 -19.77 -2.68 -4.27
C ILE A 122 -19.09 -1.70 -5.22
N ILE A 123 -18.19 -2.24 -6.03
CA ILE A 123 -17.52 -1.53 -7.12
C ILE A 123 -18.12 -1.98 -8.44
N THR A 124 -18.46 -1.00 -9.26
CA THR A 124 -18.87 -1.20 -10.65
C THR A 124 -17.86 -0.51 -11.56
N GLU A 125 -17.37 -1.22 -12.55
CA GLU A 125 -16.59 -0.62 -13.61
C GLU A 125 -17.49 0.23 -14.50
N ASP A 126 -17.09 1.47 -14.74
CA ASP A 126 -17.80 2.42 -15.57
C ASP A 126 -16.81 3.16 -16.49
N PRO A 127 -16.80 2.87 -17.80
CA PRO A 127 -15.91 3.55 -18.74
C PRO A 127 -16.07 5.07 -18.78
N GLN A 128 -17.22 5.57 -18.32
CA GLN A 128 -17.49 7.03 -18.26
C GLN A 128 -17.05 7.66 -16.92
N ALA A 129 -16.71 6.85 -15.93
CA ALA A 129 -16.19 7.36 -14.67
C ALA A 129 -14.79 7.99 -14.87
N PRO A 130 -14.43 9.03 -14.11
CA PRO A 130 -13.08 9.55 -14.11
C PRO A 130 -12.03 8.47 -13.80
N ALA A 131 -10.87 8.52 -14.45
CA ALA A 131 -9.76 7.59 -14.22
C ALA A 131 -9.00 7.95 -12.94
N LEU A 132 -9.67 7.85 -11.79
CA LEU A 132 -9.18 8.29 -10.48
C LEU A 132 -9.22 7.21 -9.40
N GLY A 133 -9.60 5.98 -9.74
CA GLY A 133 -9.69 4.88 -8.77
C GLY A 133 -10.45 5.29 -7.51
N TYR A 134 -9.90 4.97 -6.33
CA TYR A 134 -10.53 5.38 -5.07
C TYR A 134 -10.49 6.90 -4.79
N PHE A 135 -9.62 7.66 -5.45
CA PHE A 135 -9.63 9.13 -5.37
C PHE A 135 -10.92 9.73 -5.91
N GLY A 136 -11.58 9.04 -6.85
CA GLY A 136 -12.91 9.39 -7.34
C GLY A 136 -14.05 9.12 -6.35
N SER A 137 -13.78 8.39 -5.25
CA SER A 137 -14.82 8.02 -4.28
C SER A 137 -15.33 9.22 -3.48
N VAL A 138 -16.64 9.24 -3.22
CA VAL A 138 -17.28 10.27 -2.40
C VAL A 138 -16.66 10.33 -0.99
N GLY A 139 -16.28 9.18 -0.42
CA GLY A 139 -15.63 9.11 0.88
C GLY A 139 -14.28 9.83 0.92
N TRP A 140 -13.41 9.58 -0.08
CA TRP A 140 -12.13 10.26 -0.17
C TRP A 140 -12.30 11.77 -0.44
N GLN A 141 -13.13 12.10 -1.43
CA GLN A 141 -13.39 13.50 -1.78
C GLN A 141 -14.04 14.25 -0.63
N GLY A 142 -14.98 13.62 0.08
CA GLY A 142 -15.61 14.19 1.26
C GLY A 142 -14.64 14.56 2.37
N ARG A 143 -13.62 13.72 2.54
CA ARG A 143 -12.63 13.83 3.63
C ARG A 143 -11.49 14.80 3.32
N TYR A 144 -11.00 14.81 2.09
CA TYR A 144 -9.77 15.51 1.74
C TYR A 144 -9.95 16.75 0.88
N LEU A 145 -10.99 16.82 0.04
CA LEU A 145 -11.26 18.01 -0.75
C LEU A 145 -11.94 19.08 0.08
N GLY A 146 -11.37 20.28 0.08
CA GLY A 146 -11.91 21.46 0.76
C GLY A 146 -12.61 22.42 -0.19
N ASN A 147 -13.34 23.38 0.39
CA ASN A 147 -14.00 24.46 -0.35
C ASN A 147 -13.06 25.63 -0.60
N ALA A 148 -12.05 25.80 0.27
CA ALA A 148 -11.13 26.91 0.19
C ALA A 148 -9.98 26.62 -0.78
N PRO A 149 -9.52 27.59 -1.57
CA PRO A 149 -8.32 27.47 -2.36
C PRO A 149 -7.06 27.29 -1.49
N ASP A 150 -7.12 27.73 -0.23
CA ASP A 150 -5.99 27.76 0.69
C ASP A 150 -6.09 26.69 1.78
N GLY A 151 -5.03 25.95 2.01
CA GLY A 151 -4.86 25.03 3.14
C GLY A 151 -5.40 23.63 2.95
N LEU A 152 -6.71 23.41 2.83
CA LEU A 152 -7.28 22.05 2.77
C LEU A 152 -6.90 21.28 1.50
N MET A 153 -6.72 21.96 0.37
CA MET A 153 -6.26 21.34 -0.87
C MET A 153 -4.83 20.82 -0.78
N LEU A 154 -3.97 21.42 0.06
CA LEU A 154 -2.62 20.93 0.32
C LEU A 154 -2.64 19.58 1.02
N ARG A 155 -3.60 19.34 1.93
CA ARG A 155 -3.78 18.02 2.56
C ARG A 155 -4.15 16.97 1.51
N ALA A 156 -5.03 17.28 0.58
CA ALA A 156 -5.39 16.40 -0.53
C ALA A 156 -4.20 16.15 -1.45
N ALA A 157 -3.48 17.20 -1.85
CA ALA A 157 -2.26 17.10 -2.67
C ALA A 157 -1.21 16.20 -2.00
N TYR A 158 -0.93 16.43 -0.73
CA TYR A 158 -0.03 15.58 0.05
C TYR A 158 -0.50 14.11 0.07
N ARG A 159 -1.80 13.85 0.27
CA ARG A 159 -2.34 12.49 0.29
C ARG A 159 -2.21 11.77 -1.06
N VAL A 160 -2.42 12.47 -2.15
CA VAL A 160 -2.19 11.91 -3.49
C VAL A 160 -0.73 11.49 -3.64
N LEU A 161 0.21 12.40 -3.36
CA LEU A 161 1.65 12.12 -3.46
C LEU A 161 2.12 11.05 -2.46
N HIS A 162 1.67 11.11 -1.21
CA HIS A 162 2.01 10.12 -0.21
C HIS A 162 1.54 8.72 -0.58
N ASN A 163 0.31 8.59 -1.08
CA ASN A 163 -0.27 7.29 -1.36
C ASN A 163 0.30 6.68 -2.65
N THR A 164 0.62 7.50 -3.66
CA THR A 164 1.13 7.04 -4.97
C THR A 164 2.65 6.83 -4.96
N VAL A 165 3.42 7.81 -4.48
CA VAL A 165 4.90 7.79 -4.57
C VAL A 165 5.60 7.76 -3.22
N GLY A 166 4.84 7.68 -2.14
CA GLY A 166 5.41 7.56 -0.80
C GLY A 166 6.05 8.84 -0.25
N LEU A 167 5.68 10.02 -0.77
CA LEU A 167 6.22 11.28 -0.29
C LEU A 167 5.98 11.42 1.23
N LYS A 168 7.06 11.60 1.97
CA LYS A 168 7.02 11.91 3.40
C LYS A 168 7.49 13.34 3.59
N LEU A 169 6.62 14.19 4.13
CA LEU A 169 6.98 15.54 4.53
C LEU A 169 7.04 15.58 6.05
N VAL A 170 8.11 16.15 6.57
CA VAL A 170 8.22 16.50 7.98
C VAL A 170 7.71 17.92 8.11
N PRO A 171 6.65 18.16 8.90
CA PRO A 171 6.21 19.52 9.16
C PRO A 171 7.39 20.33 9.71
N SER A 172 7.54 21.57 9.24
CA SER A 172 8.50 22.48 9.84
C SER A 172 8.14 22.69 11.32
N ALA A 173 9.11 22.48 12.21
CA ALA A 173 8.92 22.74 13.64
C ALA A 173 8.88 24.24 13.97
N VAL A 174 9.02 25.10 12.98
CA VAL A 174 8.89 26.53 13.15
C VAL A 174 7.42 26.84 13.39
N ASN A 175 7.09 27.34 14.58
CA ASN A 175 5.79 27.96 14.84
C ASN A 175 5.62 29.10 13.84
N PHE A 176 4.86 28.80 12.80
CA PHE A 176 4.61 29.77 11.73
C PHE A 176 3.47 30.68 12.17
N GLU A 177 3.81 31.75 12.88
CA GLU A 177 2.92 32.89 13.06
C GLU A 177 2.75 33.66 11.74
N GLY A 178 2.59 32.93 10.64
CA GLY A 178 2.71 33.47 9.32
C GLY A 178 1.43 33.35 8.50
N ASP A 179 1.42 34.11 7.43
CA ASP A 179 0.42 34.08 6.39
C ASP A 179 0.35 32.69 5.72
N ALA A 180 -0.69 31.93 6.02
CA ALA A 180 -0.93 30.59 5.47
C ALA A 180 -1.56 30.63 4.06
N THR A 181 -1.75 31.82 3.46
CA THR A 181 -2.21 31.96 2.08
C THR A 181 -1.17 31.47 1.07
N ALA A 182 -1.58 31.31 -0.19
CA ALA A 182 -0.65 30.96 -1.26
C ALA A 182 0.53 31.96 -1.34
N ALA A 183 0.27 33.25 -1.21
CA ALA A 183 1.30 34.28 -1.21
C ALA A 183 2.28 34.14 -0.03
N GLY A 184 1.78 33.79 1.16
CA GLY A 184 2.64 33.52 2.32
C GLY A 184 3.54 32.29 2.12
N ARG A 185 3.06 31.26 1.42
CA ARG A 185 3.81 30.04 1.11
C ARG A 185 4.84 30.24 -0.03
N GLU A 186 4.77 31.33 -0.78
CA GLU A 186 5.82 31.69 -1.77
C GLU A 186 7.09 32.28 -1.12
N ARG A 187 7.09 32.51 0.19
CA ARG A 187 8.29 32.98 0.90
C ARG A 187 9.40 31.91 0.86
N ALA A 188 10.63 32.36 0.96
CA ALA A 188 11.82 31.50 0.79
C ALA A 188 11.79 30.23 1.66
N GLU A 189 11.30 30.34 2.89
CA GLU A 189 11.27 29.24 3.87
C GLU A 189 10.26 28.15 3.48
N CYS A 190 9.21 28.49 2.77
CA CYS A 190 8.10 27.59 2.40
C CYS A 190 8.18 27.14 0.94
N ARG A 191 8.72 28.02 0.08
CA ARG A 191 8.71 27.89 -1.37
C ARG A 191 9.28 26.57 -1.87
N GLY A 192 10.35 26.09 -1.23
CA GLY A 192 11.01 24.83 -1.61
C GLY A 192 10.06 23.65 -1.72
N CYS A 193 9.23 23.39 -0.71
CA CYS A 193 8.26 22.29 -0.73
C CYS A 193 6.98 22.64 -1.51
N HIS A 194 6.57 23.90 -1.49
CA HIS A 194 5.27 24.32 -2.02
C HIS A 194 5.29 24.59 -3.53
N PHE A 195 6.40 25.12 -4.08
CA PHE A 195 6.45 25.59 -5.46
C PHE A 195 7.63 25.05 -6.28
N ASP A 196 8.80 24.89 -5.65
CA ASP A 196 10.07 24.61 -6.37
C ASP A 196 10.47 23.14 -6.35
N SER A 197 9.96 22.32 -5.40
CA SER A 197 10.24 20.89 -5.37
C SER A 197 9.64 20.19 -6.61
N PRO A 198 10.18 19.02 -6.98
CA PRO A 198 9.62 18.23 -8.09
C PRO A 198 8.11 17.98 -7.93
N TYR A 199 7.62 17.88 -6.70
CA TYR A 199 6.20 17.62 -6.41
C TYR A 199 5.38 18.89 -6.15
N ALA A 200 5.99 20.03 -5.79
CA ALA A 200 5.39 21.35 -5.69
C ALA A 200 3.92 21.33 -5.20
N LEU A 201 3.72 21.19 -3.88
CA LEU A 201 2.40 20.89 -3.28
C LEU A 201 1.27 21.85 -3.71
N ASP A 202 1.56 23.14 -3.83
CA ASP A 202 0.58 24.14 -4.27
C ASP A 202 0.19 23.96 -5.73
N LYS A 203 1.14 23.61 -6.59
CA LYS A 203 0.87 23.29 -8.00
C LYS A 203 0.04 22.03 -8.13
N VAL A 204 0.37 20.97 -7.35
CA VAL A 204 -0.44 19.75 -7.28
C VAL A 204 -1.86 20.07 -6.79
N ALA A 205 -2.00 20.89 -5.76
CA ALA A 205 -3.30 21.28 -5.23
C ALA A 205 -4.19 21.99 -6.25
N GLN A 206 -3.60 22.72 -7.20
CA GLN A 206 -4.33 23.39 -8.29
C GLN A 206 -4.91 22.42 -9.33
N LEU A 207 -4.38 21.21 -9.42
CA LEU A 207 -4.86 20.16 -10.34
C LEU A 207 -6.06 19.37 -9.79
N LEU A 208 -6.35 19.50 -8.48
CA LEU A 208 -7.39 18.73 -7.82
C LEU A 208 -8.78 19.35 -7.99
N PRO A 209 -9.84 18.54 -8.07
CA PRO A 209 -11.21 19.04 -8.08
C PRO A 209 -11.51 19.79 -6.78
N ARG A 210 -12.31 20.81 -6.86
CA ARG A 210 -12.75 21.61 -5.70
C ARG A 210 -14.19 21.29 -5.34
N LYS A 211 -14.53 21.38 -4.07
CA LYS A 211 -15.93 21.37 -3.66
C LYS A 211 -16.55 22.73 -3.96
N VAL A 212 -17.65 22.70 -4.71
CA VAL A 212 -18.45 23.90 -5.00
C VAL A 212 -19.81 23.73 -4.36
N GLY A 213 -20.26 24.75 -3.63
CA GLY A 213 -21.52 24.77 -2.88
C GLY A 213 -21.32 25.09 -1.41
N VAL A 214 -22.41 25.14 -0.65
CA VAL A 214 -22.42 25.52 0.77
C VAL A 214 -22.80 24.30 1.62
N GLY A 215 -22.05 24.07 2.69
CA GLY A 215 -22.34 23.02 3.67
C GLY A 215 -22.36 21.61 3.10
N GLY A 216 -23.28 20.77 3.56
CA GLY A 216 -23.42 19.37 3.14
C GLY A 216 -23.88 19.16 1.68
N ALA A 217 -24.31 20.23 1.00
CA ALA A 217 -24.69 20.19 -0.42
C ALA A 217 -23.50 20.46 -1.37
N ALA A 218 -22.31 20.76 -0.84
CA ALA A 218 -21.12 20.99 -1.66
C ALA A 218 -20.72 19.70 -2.39
N LYS A 219 -20.66 19.77 -3.72
CA LYS A 219 -20.24 18.65 -4.60
C LYS A 219 -18.86 18.92 -5.18
N PRO A 220 -18.03 17.88 -5.36
CA PRO A 220 -16.80 18.03 -6.10
C PRO A 220 -17.10 18.44 -7.54
N GLN A 221 -16.45 19.47 -8.00
CA GLN A 221 -16.47 19.89 -9.40
C GLN A 221 -15.05 19.97 -9.93
N VAL A 222 -14.86 19.49 -11.16
CA VAL A 222 -13.68 19.81 -11.93
C VAL A 222 -13.80 21.28 -12.34
N VAL A 223 -13.08 22.14 -11.66
CA VAL A 223 -12.93 23.54 -12.07
C VAL A 223 -11.94 23.55 -13.22
N ALA A 224 -12.08 24.48 -14.17
CA ALA A 224 -11.10 24.69 -15.23
C ALA A 224 -9.69 24.78 -14.62
N VAL A 225 -8.81 23.82 -14.96
CA VAL A 225 -7.51 23.67 -14.34
C VAL A 225 -6.47 24.28 -15.26
N THR A 226 -5.59 25.09 -14.72
CA THR A 226 -4.41 25.54 -15.44
C THR A 226 -3.36 24.44 -15.39
N PRO A 227 -2.84 23.95 -16.53
CA PRO A 227 -1.74 22.99 -16.53
C PRO A 227 -0.56 23.45 -15.70
N GLN A 228 0.04 22.55 -14.94
CA GLN A 228 1.14 22.84 -14.02
C GLN A 228 2.43 22.17 -14.51
N LEU A 229 3.54 22.90 -14.41
CA LEU A 229 4.88 22.35 -14.64
C LEU A 229 5.42 21.80 -13.32
N ILE A 230 5.42 20.45 -13.18
CA ILE A 230 5.82 19.71 -11.99
C ILE A 230 6.56 18.42 -12.37
N LEU A 231 6.92 17.59 -11.42
CA LEU A 231 7.56 16.27 -11.64
C LEU A 231 8.82 16.33 -12.50
N GLY A 232 9.68 17.33 -12.24
CA GLY A 232 10.94 17.45 -12.94
C GLY A 232 10.83 18.07 -14.35
N GLY A 233 9.76 18.83 -14.62
CA GLY A 233 9.58 19.55 -15.89
C GLY A 233 8.46 19.01 -16.77
N LEU A 234 7.62 18.13 -16.25
CA LEU A 234 6.43 17.66 -16.99
C LEU A 234 5.27 18.65 -16.88
N THR A 235 4.59 18.89 -18.00
CA THR A 235 3.33 19.64 -18.02
C THR A 235 2.18 18.70 -17.69
N VAL A 236 1.65 18.80 -16.50
CA VAL A 236 0.50 18.02 -16.03
C VAL A 236 -0.77 18.83 -16.24
N ARG A 237 -1.74 18.28 -16.96
CA ARG A 237 -2.93 19.00 -17.43
C ARG A 237 -4.04 19.07 -16.39
N ASP A 238 -4.28 17.99 -15.67
CA ASP A 238 -5.40 17.79 -14.76
C ASP A 238 -5.11 16.69 -13.74
N PHE A 239 -6.07 16.38 -12.90
CA PHE A 239 -5.90 15.38 -11.83
C PHE A 239 -5.78 13.95 -12.37
N GLU A 240 -6.50 13.57 -13.42
CA GLU A 240 -6.36 12.25 -14.04
C GLU A 240 -4.95 12.07 -14.61
N HIS A 241 -4.44 13.06 -15.34
CA HIS A 241 -3.10 13.05 -15.88
C HIS A 241 -2.02 13.02 -14.78
N LEU A 242 -2.25 13.72 -13.66
CA LEU A 242 -1.36 13.66 -12.50
C LEU A 242 -1.25 12.24 -11.96
N VAL A 243 -2.39 11.61 -11.65
CA VAL A 243 -2.41 10.28 -11.05
C VAL A 243 -1.86 9.23 -12.00
N ASP A 244 -2.20 9.34 -13.29
CA ASP A 244 -1.66 8.50 -14.35
C ASP A 244 -0.13 8.56 -14.39
N THR A 245 0.44 9.76 -14.41
CA THR A 245 1.89 9.99 -14.44
C THR A 245 2.58 9.45 -13.19
N LEU A 246 2.03 9.75 -12.00
CA LEU A 246 2.60 9.29 -10.73
C LEU A 246 2.64 7.77 -10.60
N THR A 247 1.69 7.07 -11.21
CA THR A 247 1.56 5.61 -11.12
C THR A 247 2.28 4.84 -12.22
N GLN A 248 2.94 5.53 -13.15
CA GLN A 248 3.79 4.92 -14.19
C GLN A 248 5.27 4.90 -13.81
N GLY A 249 5.68 5.74 -12.86
CA GLY A 249 7.08 5.92 -12.49
C GLY A 249 7.61 4.87 -11.52
N GLU A 250 8.93 4.77 -11.44
CA GLU A 250 9.67 3.88 -10.53
C GLU A 250 9.32 4.14 -9.05
N ALA A 251 9.05 5.39 -8.67
CA ALA A 251 8.64 5.76 -7.32
C ALA A 251 7.34 5.06 -6.89
N PHE A 252 6.45 4.75 -7.83
CA PHE A 252 5.24 3.97 -7.54
C PHE A 252 5.56 2.51 -7.21
N ALA A 253 6.48 1.89 -7.94
CA ALA A 253 6.96 0.54 -7.64
C ALA A 253 7.62 0.48 -6.26
N PHE A 254 8.49 1.44 -5.95
CA PHE A 254 9.11 1.56 -4.63
C PHE A 254 8.09 1.75 -3.52
N ARG A 255 7.08 2.60 -3.73
CA ARG A 255 6.00 2.79 -2.75
C ARG A 255 5.20 1.52 -2.52
N THR A 256 4.91 0.78 -3.59
CA THR A 256 4.18 -0.49 -3.52
C THR A 256 4.98 -1.53 -2.75
N CYS A 257 6.28 -1.66 -3.04
CA CYS A 257 7.16 -2.60 -2.35
C CYS A 257 7.37 -2.25 -0.87
N ARG A 258 7.45 -0.97 -0.50
CA ARG A 258 7.45 -0.54 0.91
C ARG A 258 6.16 -0.93 1.63
N LEU A 259 5.02 -0.74 0.97
CA LEU A 259 3.73 -1.14 1.53
C LEU A 259 3.65 -2.66 1.74
N ALA A 260 4.11 -3.43 0.75
CA ALA A 260 4.18 -4.89 0.84
C ALA A 260 5.15 -5.36 1.93
N PHE A 261 6.30 -4.71 2.08
CA PHE A 261 7.25 -4.97 3.16
C PHE A 261 6.66 -4.70 4.53
N GLU A 262 6.06 -3.51 4.71
CA GLU A 262 5.39 -3.16 5.96
C GLU A 262 4.27 -4.15 6.33
N PHE A 263 3.56 -4.68 5.33
CA PHE A 263 2.55 -5.71 5.56
C PHE A 263 3.18 -7.03 6.02
N ALA A 264 4.22 -7.49 5.34
CA ALA A 264 4.85 -8.79 5.61
C ALA A 264 5.61 -8.81 6.94
N TYR A 265 6.32 -7.72 7.27
CA TYR A 265 7.23 -7.66 8.41
C TYR A 265 6.71 -6.85 9.59
N GLY A 266 5.61 -6.10 9.44
CA GLY A 266 5.04 -5.24 10.49
C GLY A 266 5.85 -3.99 10.81
N ARG A 267 6.91 -3.68 10.04
CA ARG A 267 7.82 -2.55 10.21
C ARG A 267 8.31 -2.01 8.87
N PRO A 268 8.83 -0.79 8.79
CA PRO A 268 9.51 -0.32 7.58
C PRO A 268 10.81 -1.11 7.30
N GLU A 269 11.23 -1.08 6.05
CA GLU A 269 12.49 -1.65 5.58
C GLU A 269 13.73 -0.93 6.17
N SER A 270 14.85 -1.64 6.22
CA SER A 270 16.17 -1.12 6.56
C SER A 270 17.17 -1.36 5.43
N GLY A 271 18.32 -0.68 5.47
CA GLY A 271 19.34 -0.84 4.43
C GLY A 271 19.87 -2.27 4.25
N CYS A 272 19.83 -3.09 5.31
CA CYS A 272 20.25 -4.50 5.24
C CYS A 272 19.32 -5.38 4.39
N GLU A 273 18.11 -4.91 4.10
CA GLU A 273 17.07 -5.65 3.38
C GLU A 273 16.96 -5.25 1.90
N ALA A 274 17.91 -4.44 1.40
CA ALA A 274 17.93 -4.00 0.01
C ALA A 274 17.77 -5.14 -1.00
N PRO A 275 18.44 -6.31 -0.87
CA PRO A 275 18.26 -7.39 -1.82
C PRO A 275 16.83 -7.97 -1.86
N ALA A 276 16.13 -8.02 -0.72
CA ALA A 276 14.74 -8.44 -0.67
C ALA A 276 13.81 -7.39 -1.29
N PHE A 277 14.14 -6.11 -1.07
CA PHE A 277 13.41 -4.99 -1.65
C PHE A 277 13.54 -4.95 -3.17
N ASP A 278 14.75 -5.11 -3.70
CA ASP A 278 15.02 -5.13 -5.15
C ASP A 278 14.24 -6.27 -5.84
N ARG A 279 14.22 -7.47 -5.24
CA ARG A 279 13.39 -8.58 -5.77
C ARG A 279 11.90 -8.23 -5.81
N CYS A 280 11.40 -7.50 -4.82
CA CYS A 280 10.02 -7.03 -4.86
C CYS A 280 9.78 -6.05 -6.01
N VAL A 281 10.70 -5.10 -6.23
CA VAL A 281 10.59 -4.13 -7.32
C VAL A 281 10.56 -4.84 -8.66
N ASP A 282 11.45 -5.81 -8.88
CA ASP A 282 11.50 -6.63 -10.10
C ASP A 282 10.19 -7.42 -10.31
N ALA A 283 9.72 -8.10 -9.26
CA ALA A 283 8.48 -8.87 -9.31
C ALA A 283 7.27 -8.00 -9.61
N PHE A 284 7.16 -6.86 -8.93
CA PHE A 284 6.06 -5.92 -9.14
C PHE A 284 6.12 -5.26 -10.51
N THR A 285 7.29 -4.82 -10.95
CA THR A 285 7.44 -4.15 -12.25
C THR A 285 7.10 -5.07 -13.42
N SER A 286 7.39 -6.37 -13.28
CA SER A 286 7.09 -7.37 -14.32
C SER A 286 5.60 -7.67 -14.49
N THR A 287 4.81 -7.59 -13.41
CA THR A 287 3.41 -8.03 -13.41
C THR A 287 2.41 -6.93 -13.09
N GLY A 288 2.83 -5.91 -12.35
CA GLY A 288 1.96 -4.87 -11.80
C GLY A 288 1.05 -5.35 -10.65
N LEU A 289 1.22 -6.58 -10.15
CA LEU A 289 0.33 -7.17 -9.16
C LEU A 289 0.86 -7.02 -7.73
N MET A 290 0.03 -6.54 -6.83
CA MET A 290 0.35 -6.47 -5.39
C MET A 290 0.62 -7.86 -4.80
N THR A 291 -0.05 -8.89 -5.30
CA THR A 291 0.18 -10.28 -4.85
C THR A 291 1.58 -10.77 -5.16
N ASP A 292 2.18 -10.35 -6.29
CA ASP A 292 3.55 -10.72 -6.63
C ASP A 292 4.57 -9.94 -5.80
N ALA A 293 4.30 -8.66 -5.52
CA ALA A 293 5.09 -7.87 -4.58
C ALA A 293 5.10 -8.51 -3.18
N LEU A 294 3.96 -8.99 -2.69
CA LEU A 294 3.85 -9.69 -1.41
C LEU A 294 4.53 -11.05 -1.45
N ALA A 295 4.31 -11.82 -2.53
CA ALA A 295 4.89 -13.14 -2.69
C ALA A 295 6.42 -13.09 -2.64
N SER A 296 7.04 -12.08 -3.24
CA SER A 296 8.50 -11.92 -3.25
C SER A 296 9.12 -11.87 -1.84
N TYR A 297 8.40 -11.34 -0.85
CA TYR A 297 8.84 -11.33 0.54
C TYR A 297 8.54 -12.65 1.27
N PHE A 298 7.35 -13.20 1.12
CA PHE A 298 6.95 -14.42 1.81
C PHE A 298 7.65 -15.68 1.27
N GLU A 299 8.00 -15.70 -0.02
CA GLU A 299 8.76 -16.78 -0.67
C GLU A 299 10.25 -16.75 -0.31
N ASP A 300 10.76 -15.63 0.25
CA ASP A 300 12.14 -15.51 0.70
C ASP A 300 12.38 -16.42 1.91
N PRO A 301 13.39 -17.32 1.85
CA PRO A 301 13.75 -18.16 3.00
C PRO A 301 14.02 -17.34 4.27
N ALA A 302 14.67 -16.19 4.14
CA ALA A 302 14.97 -15.29 5.26
C ALA A 302 13.72 -14.77 5.98
N TYR A 303 12.57 -14.75 5.32
CA TYR A 303 11.30 -14.36 5.97
C TYR A 303 10.96 -15.23 7.17
N CYS A 304 11.19 -16.55 7.06
CA CYS A 304 10.91 -17.50 8.13
C CYS A 304 12.01 -17.58 9.18
N GLU A 305 13.23 -17.17 8.84
CA GLU A 305 14.38 -17.14 9.74
C GLU A 305 14.39 -15.88 10.62
N ALA A 306 13.88 -14.77 10.13
CA ALA A 306 13.83 -13.47 10.82
C ALA A 306 12.75 -13.43 11.92
N VAL A 307 12.70 -14.44 12.79
CA VAL A 307 11.84 -14.43 13.98
C VAL A 307 12.72 -14.08 15.18
N PRO A 308 12.48 -12.93 15.85
CA PRO A 308 13.10 -12.67 17.14
C PRO A 308 12.59 -13.64 18.21
#